data_cc8d83b66cfcc5f414e20f8d962d32f4
#
_entry.id   cc8d83b66cfcc5f414e20f8d962d32f4
#
_cell.length_a   1.000
_cell.length_b   1.000
_cell.length_c   1.000
_cell.angle_alpha   90.00
_cell.angle_beta   90.00
_cell.angle_gamma   90.00
#
_symmetry.space_group_name_H-M   'P 1'
#
loop_
_entity.id
_entity.type
_entity.pdbx_description
1 polymer ?
#
loop_
_entity_poly.entity_id
_entity_poly.type
_entity_poly.pdbx_seq_one_letter_code
_entity_poly.pdbx_strand_id
1 'polypeptide(L)'
;MLGLKLPTDPRWVDVVEKNIEDILTDHVYCEQKAASYAISLITKYPEITELVDKMTDLAQEELGHLKMVHQKIKDRGLVLGWAHRDPYVHDLLKFIKKGGDYEMVLVERLLIAAMIEARSCERFRMLSEQLKDKDLANFYHNLMISEARHYTMFLKLAHKYAPSVNVDLKWKEFLEKEAKIITSYGNNKSVHG
;
A
#
# COMPACT_ATOMS: atom_id res chain seq x y z
N MET A 1 -1.08 -0.83 14.95
CA MET A 1 -2.23 -0.78 14.06
C MET A 1 -2.03 -1.83 12.97
N LEU A 2 -3.05 -2.57 12.62
CA LEU A 2 -3.02 -3.60 11.55
C LEU A 2 -1.86 -4.61 11.67
N GLY A 3 -1.37 -4.86 12.87
CA GLY A 3 -0.29 -5.81 13.16
C GLY A 3 1.14 -5.30 12.95
N LEU A 4 1.33 -4.12 12.33
CA LEU A 4 2.65 -3.53 12.11
C LEU A 4 3.47 -3.47 13.41
N LYS A 5 4.73 -3.89 13.35
CA LYS A 5 5.62 -3.97 14.52
C LYS A 5 6.22 -2.61 14.90
N LEU A 6 6.50 -1.79 13.91
CA LEU A 6 7.06 -0.46 14.10
C LEU A 6 6.11 0.60 13.54
N PRO A 7 5.73 1.61 14.32
CA PRO A 7 5.01 2.77 13.81
C PRO A 7 5.94 3.63 12.96
N THR A 8 5.36 4.43 12.07
CA THR A 8 6.08 5.51 11.39
C THR A 8 6.52 6.55 12.43
N ASP A 9 7.72 7.11 12.26
CA ASP A 9 8.23 8.19 13.12
C ASP A 9 7.29 9.41 13.00
N PRO A 10 6.76 9.96 14.11
CA PRO A 10 5.87 11.12 14.06
C PRO A 10 6.45 12.34 13.33
N ARG A 11 7.78 12.51 13.34
CA ARG A 11 8.47 13.58 12.59
C ARG A 11 8.31 13.49 11.08
N TRP A 12 7.84 12.34 10.57
CA TRP A 12 7.55 12.18 9.15
C TRP A 12 6.47 13.16 8.66
N VAL A 13 5.49 13.53 9.49
CA VAL A 13 4.49 14.54 9.13
C VAL A 13 5.13 15.90 8.85
N ASP A 14 6.15 16.30 9.62
CA ASP A 14 6.91 17.53 9.34
C ASP A 14 7.66 17.47 8.00
N VAL A 15 8.12 16.28 7.59
CA VAL A 15 8.72 16.05 6.27
C VAL A 15 7.68 16.22 5.18
N VAL A 16 6.48 15.65 5.36
CA VAL A 16 5.36 15.78 4.43
C VAL A 16 4.96 17.24 4.26
N GLU A 17 4.74 17.99 5.34
CA GLU A 17 4.35 19.41 5.30
C GLU A 17 5.36 20.29 4.53
N LYS A 18 6.64 19.95 4.57
CA LYS A 18 7.70 20.68 3.87
C LYS A 18 7.87 20.27 2.41
N ASN A 19 7.29 19.14 2.01
CA ASN A 19 7.51 18.53 0.68
C ASN A 19 6.20 18.03 0.05
N ILE A 20 5.12 18.80 0.17
CA ILE A 20 3.76 18.40 -0.29
C ILE A 20 3.75 17.99 -1.77
N GLU A 21 4.49 18.70 -2.63
CA GLU A 21 4.58 18.40 -4.08
C GLU A 21 5.18 17.01 -4.32
N ASP A 22 6.31 16.72 -3.67
CA ASP A 22 6.99 15.42 -3.79
C ASP A 22 6.11 14.28 -3.28
N ILE A 23 5.44 14.49 -2.13
CA ILE A 23 4.57 13.50 -1.49
C ILE A 23 3.32 13.22 -2.34
N LEU A 24 2.65 14.25 -2.85
CA LEU A 24 1.49 14.05 -3.72
C LEU A 24 1.90 13.40 -5.04
N THR A 25 3.07 13.75 -5.59
CA THR A 25 3.61 13.11 -6.79
C THR A 25 3.89 11.62 -6.54
N ASP A 26 4.59 11.28 -5.45
CA ASP A 26 4.85 9.88 -5.08
C ASP A 26 3.52 9.12 -4.88
N HIS A 27 2.55 9.73 -4.20
CA HIS A 27 1.24 9.14 -3.95
C HIS A 27 0.49 8.79 -5.25
N VAL A 28 0.45 9.70 -6.24
CA VAL A 28 -0.15 9.39 -7.57
C VAL A 28 0.44 8.10 -8.16
N TYR A 29 1.76 7.93 -8.05
CA TYR A 29 2.43 6.74 -8.57
C TYR A 29 2.27 5.51 -7.68
N CYS A 30 2.01 5.68 -6.38
CA CYS A 30 1.63 4.57 -5.51
C CYS A 30 0.29 3.97 -5.93
N GLU A 31 -0.73 4.81 -6.17
CA GLU A 31 -2.04 4.37 -6.66
C GLU A 31 -1.95 3.69 -8.04
N GLN A 32 -1.14 4.26 -8.95
CA GLN A 32 -0.89 3.65 -10.26
C GLN A 32 -0.26 2.25 -10.13
N LYS A 33 0.70 2.08 -9.21
CA LYS A 33 1.34 0.78 -8.96
C LYS A 33 0.36 -0.20 -8.32
N ALA A 34 -0.49 0.24 -7.38
CA ALA A 34 -1.52 -0.58 -6.74
C ALA A 34 -2.52 -1.11 -7.78
N ALA A 35 -3.06 -0.25 -8.65
CA ALA A 35 -3.92 -0.65 -9.75
C ALA A 35 -3.22 -1.67 -10.70
N SER A 36 -1.98 -1.40 -11.07
CA SER A 36 -1.19 -2.30 -11.94
C SER A 36 -0.93 -3.65 -11.26
N TYR A 37 -0.70 -3.65 -9.96
CA TYR A 37 -0.49 -4.89 -9.19
C TYR A 37 -1.78 -5.72 -9.15
N ALA A 38 -2.94 -5.12 -8.89
CA ALA A 38 -4.24 -5.78 -8.95
C ALA A 38 -4.47 -6.44 -10.32
N ILE A 39 -4.24 -5.71 -11.43
CA ILE A 39 -4.33 -6.25 -12.80
C ILE A 39 -3.36 -7.43 -12.99
N SER A 40 -2.15 -7.35 -12.43
CA SER A 40 -1.18 -8.45 -12.52
C SER A 40 -1.63 -9.73 -11.80
N LEU A 41 -2.41 -9.61 -10.72
CA LEU A 41 -2.99 -10.76 -10.01
C LEU A 41 -4.08 -11.44 -10.85
N ILE A 42 -4.92 -10.68 -11.57
CA ILE A 42 -5.90 -11.22 -12.50
C ILE A 42 -5.20 -12.11 -13.55
N THR A 43 -4.12 -11.61 -14.14
CA THR A 43 -3.37 -12.36 -15.18
C THR A 43 -2.72 -13.64 -14.64
N LYS A 44 -2.34 -13.65 -13.35
CA LYS A 44 -1.63 -14.80 -12.74
C LYS A 44 -2.57 -15.87 -12.17
N TYR A 45 -3.80 -15.51 -11.85
CA TYR A 45 -4.77 -16.36 -11.16
C TYR A 45 -6.16 -16.24 -11.80
N PRO A 46 -6.29 -16.41 -13.14
CA PRO A 46 -7.56 -16.20 -13.85
C PRO A 46 -8.64 -17.22 -13.47
N GLU A 47 -8.23 -18.37 -12.92
CA GLU A 47 -9.14 -19.44 -12.48
C GLU A 47 -9.84 -19.14 -11.15
N ILE A 48 -9.36 -18.16 -10.37
CA ILE A 48 -9.98 -17.76 -9.12
C ILE A 48 -10.95 -16.60 -9.39
N THR A 49 -12.17 -16.91 -9.81
CA THR A 49 -13.17 -15.91 -10.24
C THR A 49 -13.36 -14.79 -9.22
N GLU A 50 -13.53 -15.12 -7.92
CA GLU A 50 -13.70 -14.08 -6.89
C GLU A 50 -12.47 -13.17 -6.77
N LEU A 51 -11.27 -13.71 -6.95
CA LEU A 51 -10.05 -12.88 -6.95
C LEU A 51 -10.06 -11.95 -8.17
N VAL A 52 -10.44 -12.47 -9.34
CA VAL A 52 -10.56 -11.66 -10.56
C VAL A 52 -11.54 -10.50 -10.35
N ASP A 53 -12.74 -10.79 -9.79
CA ASP A 53 -13.74 -9.76 -9.51
C ASP A 53 -13.21 -8.71 -8.53
N LYS A 54 -12.63 -9.16 -7.39
CA LYS A 54 -12.09 -8.27 -6.37
C LYS A 54 -10.93 -7.41 -6.86
N MET A 55 -10.03 -7.98 -7.68
CA MET A 55 -8.91 -7.24 -8.26
C MET A 55 -9.36 -6.26 -9.35
N THR A 56 -10.45 -6.56 -10.05
CA THR A 56 -11.05 -5.62 -11.01
C THR A 56 -11.65 -4.42 -10.28
N ASP A 57 -12.43 -4.66 -9.22
CA ASP A 57 -13.00 -3.59 -8.38
C ASP A 57 -11.89 -2.72 -7.77
N LEU A 58 -10.86 -3.37 -7.20
CA LEU A 58 -9.71 -2.69 -6.61
C LEU A 58 -8.98 -1.81 -7.64
N ALA A 59 -8.66 -2.35 -8.82
CA ALA A 59 -7.95 -1.58 -9.84
C ALA A 59 -8.72 -0.32 -10.26
N GLN A 60 -10.06 -0.38 -10.34
CA GLN A 60 -10.92 0.77 -10.62
C GLN A 60 -10.90 1.78 -9.46
N GLU A 61 -10.95 1.31 -8.21
CA GLU A 61 -10.88 2.17 -7.02
C GLU A 61 -9.55 2.90 -6.96
N GLU A 62 -8.40 2.20 -7.16
CA GLU A 62 -7.06 2.81 -7.14
C GLU A 62 -6.84 3.84 -8.27
N LEU A 63 -7.39 3.59 -9.46
CA LEU A 63 -7.38 4.60 -10.52
C LEU A 63 -8.27 5.82 -10.16
N GLY A 64 -9.33 5.61 -9.38
CA GLY A 64 -10.13 6.67 -8.77
C GLY A 64 -9.31 7.48 -7.76
N HIS A 65 -8.57 6.83 -6.85
CA HIS A 65 -7.66 7.46 -5.90
C HIS A 65 -6.58 8.27 -6.62
N LEU A 66 -5.92 7.70 -7.63
CA LEU A 66 -4.96 8.40 -8.49
C LEU A 66 -5.54 9.70 -9.02
N LYS A 67 -6.76 9.66 -9.58
CA LYS A 67 -7.44 10.85 -10.10
C LYS A 67 -7.69 11.90 -9.01
N MET A 68 -8.08 11.46 -7.81
CA MET A 68 -8.29 12.34 -6.67
C MET A 68 -7.00 13.01 -6.19
N VAL A 69 -5.89 12.24 -6.06
CA VAL A 69 -4.57 12.78 -5.68
C VAL A 69 -4.08 13.77 -6.73
N HIS A 70 -4.19 13.42 -8.02
CA HIS A 70 -3.82 14.32 -9.11
C HIS A 70 -4.67 15.62 -9.11
N GLN A 71 -5.94 15.56 -8.71
CA GLN A 71 -6.74 16.75 -8.52
C GLN A 71 -6.18 17.63 -7.38
N LYS A 72 -5.73 17.03 -6.26
CA LYS A 72 -5.09 17.79 -5.16
C LYS A 72 -3.80 18.51 -5.61
N ILE A 73 -3.04 17.93 -6.55
CA ILE A 73 -1.89 18.59 -7.19
C ILE A 73 -2.35 19.82 -7.96
N LYS A 74 -3.34 19.67 -8.85
CA LYS A 74 -3.87 20.77 -9.68
C LYS A 74 -4.47 21.90 -8.85
N ASP A 75 -5.24 21.57 -7.81
CA ASP A 75 -5.89 22.57 -6.93
C ASP A 75 -4.87 23.46 -6.20
N ARG A 76 -3.60 23.00 -6.10
CA ARG A 76 -2.48 23.74 -5.52
C ARG A 76 -1.64 24.48 -6.57
N GLY A 77 -2.04 24.46 -7.83
CA GLY A 77 -1.27 25.05 -8.94
C GLY A 77 0.04 24.32 -9.22
N LEU A 78 0.19 23.09 -8.74
CA LEU A 78 1.35 22.23 -8.95
C LEU A 78 1.16 21.38 -10.21
N VAL A 79 2.27 20.80 -10.69
CA VAL A 79 2.30 19.89 -11.83
C VAL A 79 2.82 18.53 -11.36
N LEU A 80 2.21 17.46 -11.86
CA LEU A 80 2.67 16.10 -11.55
C LEU A 80 4.13 15.93 -11.98
N GLY A 81 4.99 15.62 -11.01
CA GLY A 81 6.40 15.34 -11.24
C GLY A 81 6.65 13.96 -11.84
N TRP A 82 7.92 13.61 -11.99
CA TRP A 82 8.33 12.29 -12.47
C TRP A 82 8.22 11.23 -11.37
N ALA A 83 7.94 9.99 -11.80
CA ALA A 83 7.95 8.85 -10.89
C ALA A 83 9.34 8.61 -10.30
N HIS A 84 9.38 8.38 -8.99
CA HIS A 84 10.59 7.95 -8.31
C HIS A 84 10.55 6.43 -8.03
N ARG A 85 11.75 5.87 -7.85
CA ARG A 85 11.86 4.48 -7.41
C ARG A 85 11.33 4.36 -5.99
N ASP A 86 10.51 3.36 -5.75
CA ASP A 86 10.01 2.99 -4.42
C ASP A 86 10.85 1.83 -3.86
N PRO A 87 11.86 2.12 -3.03
CA PRO A 87 12.73 1.08 -2.49
C PRO A 87 11.99 0.15 -1.52
N TYR A 88 11.01 0.66 -0.77
CA TYR A 88 10.23 -0.12 0.18
C TYR A 88 9.45 -1.25 -0.52
N VAL A 89 8.66 -0.92 -1.53
CA VAL A 89 7.92 -1.93 -2.31
C VAL A 89 8.87 -2.89 -3.00
N HIS A 90 10.00 -2.39 -3.53
CA HIS A 90 11.02 -3.25 -4.13
C HIS A 90 11.56 -4.29 -3.15
N ASP A 91 11.80 -3.90 -1.89
CA ASP A 91 12.32 -4.81 -0.86
C ASP A 91 11.25 -5.78 -0.36
N LEU A 92 10.00 -5.35 -0.26
CA LEU A 92 8.88 -6.26 0.03
C LEU A 92 8.73 -7.35 -1.06
N LEU A 93 8.85 -6.98 -2.33
CA LEU A 93 8.73 -7.94 -3.44
C LEU A 93 9.81 -9.06 -3.40
N LYS A 94 10.93 -8.84 -2.71
CA LYS A 94 11.95 -9.89 -2.48
C LYS A 94 11.46 -11.01 -1.55
N PHE A 95 10.35 -10.82 -0.84
CA PHE A 95 9.77 -11.87 0.01
C PHE A 95 9.07 -12.96 -0.80
N ILE A 96 8.72 -12.70 -2.06
CA ILE A 96 8.14 -13.70 -2.96
C ILE A 96 9.22 -14.68 -3.37
N LYS A 97 9.02 -15.95 -3.04
CA LYS A 97 9.94 -17.02 -3.44
C LYS A 97 9.77 -17.34 -4.91
N LYS A 98 10.89 -17.38 -5.65
CA LYS A 98 10.89 -17.86 -7.02
C LYS A 98 10.76 -19.38 -7.03
N GLY A 99 9.83 -19.91 -7.85
CA GLY A 99 9.65 -21.37 -8.01
C GLY A 99 9.02 -22.07 -6.80
N GLY A 100 8.28 -21.34 -5.96
CA GLY A 100 7.52 -21.90 -4.85
C GLY A 100 6.25 -22.63 -5.30
N ASP A 101 5.64 -23.36 -4.35
CA ASP A 101 4.32 -23.96 -4.51
C ASP A 101 3.28 -22.87 -4.84
N TYR A 102 2.27 -23.25 -5.65
CA TYR A 102 1.26 -22.33 -6.18
C TYR A 102 0.53 -21.54 -5.07
N GLU A 103 0.00 -22.24 -4.05
CA GLU A 103 -0.71 -21.60 -2.94
C GLU A 103 0.23 -20.70 -2.12
N MET A 104 1.46 -21.14 -1.88
CA MET A 104 2.47 -20.35 -1.16
C MET A 104 2.78 -19.04 -1.89
N VAL A 105 2.96 -19.08 -3.21
CA VAL A 105 3.24 -17.88 -4.02
C VAL A 105 2.02 -16.96 -4.05
N LEU A 106 0.81 -17.49 -4.13
CA LEU A 106 -0.42 -16.71 -4.03
C LEU A 106 -0.50 -15.99 -2.68
N VAL A 107 -0.30 -16.70 -1.58
CA VAL A 107 -0.29 -16.12 -0.23
C VAL A 107 0.76 -15.02 -0.12
N GLU A 108 2.00 -15.26 -0.54
CA GLU A 108 3.07 -14.26 -0.45
C GLU A 108 2.72 -12.98 -1.22
N ARG A 109 2.07 -13.09 -2.39
CA ARG A 109 1.61 -11.93 -3.17
C ARG A 109 0.49 -11.17 -2.47
N LEU A 110 -0.50 -11.87 -1.94
CA LEU A 110 -1.62 -11.25 -1.22
C LEU A 110 -1.16 -10.59 0.09
N LEU A 111 -0.22 -11.22 0.81
CA LEU A 111 0.34 -10.66 2.04
C LEU A 111 1.23 -9.43 1.79
N ILE A 112 1.95 -9.37 0.66
CA ILE A 112 2.68 -8.15 0.29
C ILE A 112 1.72 -7.01 0.02
N ALA A 113 0.64 -7.25 -0.74
CA ALA A 113 -0.38 -6.25 -0.95
C ALA A 113 -0.98 -5.80 0.40
N ALA A 114 -1.40 -6.74 1.26
CA ALA A 114 -1.89 -6.41 2.59
C ALA A 114 -0.90 -5.59 3.43
N MET A 115 0.41 -5.82 3.29
CA MET A 115 1.46 -5.07 3.99
C MET A 115 1.54 -3.63 3.50
N ILE A 116 1.47 -3.41 2.19
CA ILE A 116 1.46 -2.07 1.58
C ILE A 116 0.24 -1.31 2.09
N GLU A 117 -0.97 -1.91 2.02
CA GLU A 117 -2.21 -1.30 2.51
C GLU A 117 -2.16 -0.98 4.02
N ALA A 118 -1.58 -1.88 4.82
CA ALA A 118 -1.42 -1.63 6.25
C ALA A 118 -0.52 -0.42 6.53
N ARG A 119 0.57 -0.25 5.77
CA ARG A 119 1.47 0.88 5.91
C ARG A 119 0.84 2.17 5.41
N SER A 120 0.16 2.14 4.25
CA SER A 120 -0.60 3.28 3.73
C SER A 120 -1.68 3.72 4.74
N CYS A 121 -2.48 2.79 5.26
CA CYS A 121 -3.51 3.06 6.25
C CYS A 121 -2.93 3.72 7.52
N GLU A 122 -1.79 3.25 8.03
CA GLU A 122 -1.13 3.83 9.21
C GLU A 122 -0.65 5.26 8.93
N ARG A 123 -0.02 5.51 7.79
CA ARG A 123 0.48 6.82 7.39
C ARG A 123 -0.65 7.80 7.08
N PHE A 124 -1.68 7.36 6.38
CA PHE A 124 -2.85 8.21 6.10
C PHE A 124 -3.59 8.59 7.39
N ARG A 125 -3.64 7.69 8.39
CA ARG A 125 -4.13 8.06 9.72
C ARG A 125 -3.30 9.18 10.35
N MET A 126 -1.97 9.08 10.34
CA MET A 126 -1.10 10.12 10.88
C MET A 126 -1.33 11.47 10.17
N LEU A 127 -1.41 11.46 8.84
CA LEU A 127 -1.68 12.66 8.05
C LEU A 127 -3.07 13.25 8.39
N SER A 128 -4.09 12.41 8.53
CA SER A 128 -5.43 12.87 8.88
C SER A 128 -5.52 13.51 10.26
N GLU A 129 -4.72 13.05 11.22
CA GLU A 129 -4.71 13.53 12.60
C GLU A 129 -3.82 14.77 12.79
N GLN A 130 -2.72 14.91 12.05
CA GLN A 130 -1.63 15.84 12.37
C GLN A 130 -1.40 16.94 11.32
N LEU A 131 -1.85 16.79 10.06
CA LEU A 131 -1.67 17.83 9.05
C LEU A 131 -2.40 19.13 9.45
N LYS A 132 -1.74 20.27 9.21
CA LYS A 132 -2.32 21.60 9.38
C LYS A 132 -3.32 21.92 8.26
N ASP A 133 -3.04 21.48 7.02
CA ASP A 133 -3.96 21.58 5.90
C ASP A 133 -5.15 20.66 6.12
N LYS A 134 -6.29 21.24 6.50
CA LYS A 134 -7.53 20.49 6.81
C LYS A 134 -8.17 19.83 5.60
N ASP A 135 -7.96 20.36 4.40
CA ASP A 135 -8.42 19.72 3.16
C ASP A 135 -7.65 18.42 2.92
N LEU A 136 -6.33 18.44 3.04
CA LEU A 136 -5.52 17.23 2.94
C LEU A 136 -5.77 16.26 4.11
N ALA A 137 -5.93 16.74 5.33
CA ALA A 137 -6.23 15.90 6.48
C ALA A 137 -7.53 15.10 6.27
N ASN A 138 -8.60 15.75 5.82
CA ASN A 138 -9.88 15.10 5.50
C ASN A 138 -9.74 14.13 4.32
N PHE A 139 -8.98 14.49 3.30
CA PHE A 139 -8.70 13.64 2.15
C PHE A 139 -8.01 12.33 2.60
N TYR A 140 -6.94 12.41 3.39
CA TYR A 140 -6.24 11.24 3.91
C TYR A 140 -7.07 10.42 4.90
N HIS A 141 -8.00 11.05 5.65
CA HIS A 141 -8.95 10.30 6.47
C HIS A 141 -9.83 9.34 5.63
N ASN A 142 -10.33 9.82 4.50
CA ASN A 142 -11.16 8.99 3.62
C ASN A 142 -10.34 7.85 2.99
N LEU A 143 -9.15 8.12 2.52
CA LEU A 143 -8.27 7.09 1.96
C LEU A 143 -7.88 6.04 3.00
N MET A 144 -7.57 6.44 4.23
CA MET A 144 -7.29 5.50 5.33
C MET A 144 -8.38 4.42 5.48
N ILE A 145 -9.66 4.79 5.29
CA ILE A 145 -10.78 3.86 5.37
C ILE A 145 -10.74 2.86 4.21
N SER A 146 -10.42 3.30 2.99
CA SER A 146 -10.26 2.42 1.83
C SER A 146 -9.11 1.43 2.05
N GLU A 147 -7.92 1.91 2.45
CA GLU A 147 -6.75 1.06 2.71
C GLU A 147 -7.02 -0.02 3.76
N ALA A 148 -7.78 0.32 4.82
CA ALA A 148 -8.17 -0.66 5.84
C ALA A 148 -9.09 -1.76 5.27
N ARG A 149 -9.94 -1.44 4.30
CA ARG A 149 -10.79 -2.42 3.59
C ARG A 149 -9.97 -3.29 2.66
N HIS A 150 -9.05 -2.70 1.89
CA HIS A 150 -8.14 -3.42 0.99
C HIS A 150 -7.27 -4.40 1.78
N TYR A 151 -6.65 -3.95 2.87
CA TYR A 151 -5.92 -4.81 3.80
C TYR A 151 -6.72 -6.04 4.23
N THR A 152 -7.95 -5.81 4.70
CA THR A 152 -8.82 -6.90 5.17
C THR A 152 -9.20 -7.86 4.04
N MET A 153 -9.46 -7.34 2.84
CA MET A 153 -9.79 -8.12 1.64
C MET A 153 -8.63 -9.06 1.27
N PHE A 154 -7.40 -8.54 1.19
CA PHE A 154 -6.23 -9.36 0.85
C PHE A 154 -5.99 -10.49 1.84
N LEU A 155 -6.11 -10.24 3.15
CA LEU A 155 -5.97 -11.31 4.15
C LEU A 155 -7.07 -12.37 4.02
N LYS A 156 -8.33 -11.96 3.80
CA LYS A 156 -9.44 -12.91 3.59
C LYS A 156 -9.21 -13.79 2.35
N LEU A 157 -8.75 -13.21 1.25
CA LEU A 157 -8.41 -13.97 0.04
C LEU A 157 -7.28 -14.97 0.30
N ALA A 158 -6.23 -14.56 1.02
CA ALA A 158 -5.12 -15.45 1.37
C ALA A 158 -5.61 -16.66 2.18
N HIS A 159 -6.42 -16.45 3.21
CA HIS A 159 -6.99 -17.55 4.02
C HIS A 159 -7.91 -18.46 3.22
N LYS A 160 -8.71 -17.89 2.31
CA LYS A 160 -9.70 -18.64 1.55
C LYS A 160 -9.11 -19.56 0.49
N TYR A 161 -8.09 -19.08 -0.21
CA TYR A 161 -7.57 -19.74 -1.42
C TYR A 161 -6.23 -20.46 -1.23
N ALA A 162 -5.75 -20.57 -0.01
CA ALA A 162 -4.53 -21.31 0.30
C ALA A 162 -4.68 -22.14 1.60
N PRO A 163 -5.56 -23.13 1.60
CA PRO A 163 -5.87 -23.94 2.80
C PRO A 163 -4.66 -24.77 3.29
N SER A 164 -3.68 -25.05 2.44
CA SER A 164 -2.47 -25.78 2.83
C SER A 164 -1.42 -24.90 3.51
N VAL A 165 -1.57 -23.57 3.49
CA VAL A 165 -0.61 -22.60 4.03
C VAL A 165 -1.08 -22.05 5.36
N ASN A 166 -0.20 -22.03 6.36
CA ASN A 166 -0.46 -21.30 7.60
C ASN A 166 -0.26 -19.79 7.37
N VAL A 167 -1.35 -19.12 6.92
CA VAL A 167 -1.36 -17.70 6.57
C VAL A 167 -0.98 -16.81 7.75
N ASP A 168 -1.46 -17.13 8.98
CA ASP A 168 -1.17 -16.32 10.17
C ASP A 168 0.30 -16.36 10.56
N LEU A 169 0.93 -17.54 10.45
CA LEU A 169 2.37 -17.69 10.69
C LEU A 169 3.15 -16.90 9.64
N LYS A 170 2.75 -17.01 8.37
CA LYS A 170 3.40 -16.30 7.26
C LYS A 170 3.25 -14.78 7.41
N TRP A 171 2.08 -14.31 7.85
CA TRP A 171 1.86 -12.90 8.14
C TRP A 171 2.81 -12.38 9.24
N LYS A 172 2.97 -13.14 10.32
CA LYS A 172 3.92 -12.78 11.40
C LYS A 172 5.36 -12.67 10.87
N GLU A 173 5.80 -13.63 10.04
CA GLU A 173 7.12 -13.56 9.40
C GLU A 173 7.29 -12.29 8.54
N PHE A 174 6.25 -11.91 7.80
CA PHE A 174 6.28 -10.73 6.94
C PHE A 174 6.34 -9.44 7.77
N LEU A 175 5.58 -9.36 8.86
CA LEU A 175 5.63 -8.24 9.80
C LEU A 175 7.01 -8.04 10.43
N GLU A 176 7.71 -9.14 10.74
CA GLU A 176 9.07 -9.08 11.29
C GLU A 176 10.10 -8.63 10.23
N LYS A 177 9.94 -9.07 9.00
CA LYS A 177 10.79 -8.64 7.88
C LYS A 177 10.55 -7.18 7.52
N GLU A 178 9.31 -6.76 7.48
CA GLU A 178 8.92 -5.36 7.20
C GLU A 178 9.51 -4.40 8.25
N ALA A 179 9.46 -4.77 9.53
CA ALA A 179 10.05 -3.96 10.59
C ALA A 179 11.56 -3.71 10.36
N LYS A 180 12.30 -4.71 9.84
CA LYS A 180 13.72 -4.54 9.49
C LYS A 180 13.92 -3.57 8.32
N ILE A 181 13.02 -3.63 7.32
CA ILE A 181 13.05 -2.70 6.18
C ILE A 181 12.83 -1.27 6.67
N ILE A 182 11.75 -1.02 7.43
CA ILE A 182 11.42 0.31 7.94
C ILE A 182 12.56 0.88 8.78
N THR A 183 13.21 0.07 9.62
CA THR A 183 14.36 0.52 10.41
C THR A 183 15.52 1.03 9.53
N SER A 184 15.68 0.48 8.33
CA SER A 184 16.78 0.85 7.42
C SER A 184 16.54 2.14 6.62
N TYR A 185 15.27 2.55 6.47
CA TYR A 185 14.93 3.71 5.62
C TYR A 185 14.89 5.06 6.34
N GLY A 186 14.68 5.07 7.65
CA GLY A 186 14.55 6.32 8.41
C GLY A 186 13.32 7.16 7.97
N ASN A 187 13.50 8.49 7.90
CA ASN A 187 12.44 9.44 7.53
C ASN A 187 12.56 9.83 6.05
N ASN A 188 12.06 9.02 5.14
CA ASN A 188 12.07 9.30 3.71
C ASN A 188 10.87 10.15 3.26
N LYS A 189 11.04 10.83 2.09
CA LYS A 189 10.01 11.63 1.41
C LYS A 189 9.13 10.75 0.51
N SER A 190 8.54 9.68 1.04
CA SER A 190 7.68 8.79 0.26
C SER A 190 6.48 8.34 1.07
N VAL A 191 5.43 7.87 0.39
CA VAL A 191 4.20 7.40 1.04
C VAL A 191 4.42 6.06 1.76
N HIS A 192 5.30 5.20 1.29
CA HIS A 192 5.48 3.86 1.87
C HIS A 192 6.76 3.69 2.69
N GLY A 193 7.86 4.30 2.37
CA GLY A 193 9.12 4.05 3.07
C GLY A 193 10.17 5.16 2.98
#